data_62599170193b8baf65c14872e8b728d4
#
_entry.id   62599170193b8baf65c14872e8b728d4
#
_cell.length_a   1.000
_cell.length_b   1.000
_cell.length_c   1.000
_cell.angle_alpha   90.00
_cell.angle_beta   90.00
_cell.angle_gamma   90.00
#
_symmetry.space_group_name_H-M   'P 1'
#
loop_
_entity.id
_entity.type
_entity.pdbx_description
1 polymer ?
#
loop_
_entity_poly.entity_id
_entity_poly.type
_entity_poly.pdbx_seq_one_letter_code
_entity_poly.pdbx_strand_id
1 'polypeptide(L)'
;MEGKTVSETSVVLVQKMTPQDANLAGNVHGGVIMRLIDDAAYVVATRHCRCNTVTASIDRMDFHNPIYVGDLVSLKASLNLVGKTSMEIGVRVDSET
;
A
#
# COMPACT_ATOMS: atom_id res chain seq x y z
N MET A 1 20.02 0.04 5.80
CA MET A 1 18.97 0.90 6.37
C MET A 1 19.37 1.61 7.65
N GLU A 2 20.63 1.53 8.01
CA GLU A 2 21.08 2.19 9.23
C GLU A 2 20.81 3.70 9.19
N GLY A 3 20.38 4.23 10.32
CA GLY A 3 20.17 5.66 10.50
C GLY A 3 18.90 6.23 9.94
N LYS A 4 18.08 5.41 9.26
CA LYS A 4 16.82 5.90 8.72
C LYS A 4 15.67 5.65 9.69
N THR A 5 14.82 6.67 9.86
CA THR A 5 13.60 6.54 10.64
C THR A 5 12.48 5.95 9.77
N VAL A 6 11.39 5.53 10.41
CA VAL A 6 10.21 5.05 9.68
C VAL A 6 9.70 6.13 8.72
N SER A 7 9.66 7.39 9.14
CA SER A 7 9.17 8.46 8.28
C SER A 7 10.05 8.68 7.05
N GLU A 8 11.36 8.43 7.15
CA GLU A 8 12.27 8.55 6.01
C GLU A 8 12.06 7.44 4.99
N THR A 9 11.45 6.33 5.40
CA THR A 9 11.18 5.20 4.51
C THR A 9 9.78 5.24 3.93
N SER A 10 8.94 6.19 4.36
CA SER A 10 7.54 6.25 3.95
C SER A 10 7.39 6.62 2.48
N VAL A 11 6.45 5.95 1.84
CA VAL A 11 6.01 6.24 0.48
C VAL A 11 4.51 6.38 0.52
N VAL A 12 3.99 7.42 -0.11
CA VAL A 12 2.53 7.62 -0.24
C VAL A 12 2.17 7.54 -1.71
N LEU A 13 1.31 6.61 -2.04
CA LEU A 13 0.74 6.48 -3.38
C LEU A 13 -0.73 6.85 -3.30
N VAL A 14 -1.20 7.65 -4.25
CA VAL A 14 -2.61 8.02 -4.35
C VAL A 14 -3.09 7.65 -5.74
N GLN A 15 -4.19 6.93 -5.80
CA GLN A 15 -4.74 6.50 -7.08
C GLN A 15 -6.24 6.72 -7.15
N LYS A 16 -6.68 7.29 -8.26
CA LYS A 16 -8.10 7.44 -8.56
C LYS A 16 -8.64 6.11 -9.07
N MET A 17 -9.77 5.70 -8.54
CA MET A 17 -10.44 4.48 -8.99
C MET A 17 -11.16 4.73 -10.31
N THR A 18 -10.92 3.85 -11.28
CA THR A 18 -11.47 3.97 -12.62
C THR A 18 -12.57 2.91 -12.83
N PRO A 19 -13.38 3.03 -13.91
CA PRO A 19 -14.38 2.01 -14.20
C PRO A 19 -13.80 0.60 -14.35
N GLN A 20 -12.55 0.47 -14.77
CA GLN A 20 -11.90 -0.84 -14.89
C GLN A 20 -11.62 -1.49 -13.55
N ASP A 21 -11.60 -0.71 -12.48
CA ASP A 21 -11.36 -1.21 -11.14
C ASP A 21 -12.63 -1.73 -10.46
N ALA A 22 -13.79 -1.48 -11.05
CA ALA A 22 -15.07 -1.74 -10.42
C ALA A 22 -15.72 -3.03 -10.93
N ASN A 23 -16.54 -3.62 -10.05
CA ASN A 23 -17.42 -4.73 -10.42
C ASN A 23 -18.71 -4.17 -11.03
N LEU A 24 -19.65 -5.07 -11.38
CA LEU A 24 -20.90 -4.68 -12.02
C LEU A 24 -21.79 -3.78 -11.14
N ALA A 25 -21.61 -3.84 -9.82
CA ALA A 25 -22.35 -2.99 -8.89
C ALA A 25 -21.72 -1.61 -8.70
N GLY A 26 -20.57 -1.35 -9.34
CA GLY A 26 -19.86 -0.08 -9.21
C GLY A 26 -18.86 -0.01 -8.06
N ASN A 27 -18.76 -1.06 -7.26
CA ASN A 27 -17.79 -1.13 -6.18
C ASN A 27 -16.45 -1.59 -6.70
N VAL A 28 -15.37 -1.05 -6.13
CA VAL A 28 -14.02 -1.46 -6.51
C VAL A 28 -13.75 -2.87 -6.00
N HIS A 29 -13.14 -3.69 -6.84
CA HIS A 29 -12.74 -5.06 -6.48
C HIS A 29 -11.69 -5.05 -5.35
N GLY A 30 -11.84 -5.96 -4.40
CA GLY A 30 -10.83 -6.14 -3.34
C GLY A 30 -9.46 -6.49 -3.90
N GLY A 31 -9.40 -7.22 -5.01
CA GLY A 31 -8.14 -7.55 -5.67
C GLY A 31 -7.36 -6.32 -6.15
N VAL A 32 -8.07 -5.26 -6.54
CA VAL A 32 -7.42 -4.00 -6.94
C VAL A 32 -6.69 -3.40 -5.74
N ILE A 33 -7.34 -3.37 -4.59
CA ILE A 33 -6.75 -2.81 -3.37
C ILE A 33 -5.53 -3.64 -2.95
N MET A 34 -5.62 -4.96 -3.02
CA MET A 34 -4.50 -5.84 -2.69
C MET A 34 -3.32 -5.62 -3.64
N ARG A 35 -3.58 -5.42 -4.93
CA ARG A 35 -2.53 -5.11 -5.89
C ARG A 35 -1.85 -3.79 -5.57
N LEU A 36 -2.63 -2.77 -5.19
CA LEU A 36 -2.07 -1.47 -4.82
C LEU A 36 -1.22 -1.55 -3.56
N ILE A 37 -1.63 -2.37 -2.59
CA ILE A 37 -0.84 -2.62 -1.38
C ILE A 37 0.50 -3.25 -1.76
N ASP A 38 0.47 -4.23 -2.64
CA ASP A 38 1.68 -4.89 -3.11
C ASP A 38 2.60 -3.91 -3.85
N ASP A 39 2.02 -3.06 -4.70
CA ASP A 39 2.78 -2.05 -5.44
C ASP A 39 3.46 -1.06 -4.50
N ALA A 40 2.75 -0.59 -3.47
CA ALA A 40 3.31 0.33 -2.49
C ALA A 40 4.46 -0.31 -1.71
N ALA A 41 4.28 -1.56 -1.31
CA ALA A 41 5.33 -2.31 -0.62
C ALA A 41 6.55 -2.51 -1.52
N TYR A 42 6.33 -2.79 -2.80
CA TYR A 42 7.41 -2.96 -3.77
C TYR A 42 8.26 -1.70 -3.90
N VAL A 43 7.64 -0.52 -3.92
CA VAL A 43 8.36 0.74 -4.03
C VAL A 43 9.27 0.94 -2.81
N VAL A 44 8.76 0.69 -1.61
CA VAL A 44 9.57 0.80 -0.40
C VAL A 44 10.73 -0.20 -0.45
N ALA A 45 10.45 -1.44 -0.81
CA ALA A 45 11.48 -2.48 -0.89
C ALA A 45 12.57 -2.10 -1.88
N THR A 46 12.18 -1.65 -3.06
CA THR A 46 13.13 -1.30 -4.13
C THR A 46 14.04 -0.15 -3.72
N ARG A 47 13.50 0.82 -2.99
CA ARG A 47 14.27 2.00 -2.57
C ARG A 47 15.23 1.72 -1.42
N HIS A 48 14.90 0.78 -0.56
CA HIS A 48 15.60 0.67 0.72
C HIS A 48 16.28 -0.66 0.98
N CYS A 49 15.98 -1.69 0.21
CA CYS A 49 16.55 -3.00 0.47
C CYS A 49 16.56 -3.85 -0.80
N ARG A 50 17.58 -4.67 -0.91
CA ARG A 50 17.61 -5.76 -1.91
C ARG A 50 17.47 -7.08 -1.17
N CYS A 51 16.39 -7.18 -0.41
CA CYS A 51 16.15 -8.33 0.43
C CYS A 51 15.55 -9.47 -0.37
N ASN A 52 15.87 -10.70 0.02
CA ASN A 52 15.31 -11.90 -0.63
C ASN A 52 13.83 -12.07 -0.32
N THR A 53 13.42 -11.64 0.85
CA THR A 53 12.04 -11.81 1.32
C THR A 53 11.46 -10.47 1.73
N VAL A 54 10.33 -10.13 1.14
CA VAL A 54 9.59 -8.93 1.49
C VAL A 54 8.18 -9.36 1.90
N THR A 55 7.79 -8.96 3.11
CA THR A 55 6.45 -9.23 3.63
C THR A 55 5.73 -7.90 3.80
N ALA A 56 4.58 -7.79 3.16
CA ALA A 56 3.71 -6.64 3.32
C ALA A 56 2.58 -6.99 4.28
N SER A 57 2.32 -6.13 5.24
CA SER A 57 1.19 -6.28 6.15
C SER A 57 0.33 -5.02 6.10
N ILE A 58 -0.96 -5.22 6.29
CA ILE A 58 -1.91 -4.11 6.32
C ILE A 58 -2.01 -3.63 7.76
N ASP A 59 -1.47 -2.42 8.04
CA ASP A 59 -1.53 -1.84 9.36
C ASP A 59 -2.93 -1.34 9.68
N ARG A 60 -3.58 -0.74 8.68
CA ARG A 60 -4.89 -0.13 8.88
C ARG A 60 -5.58 0.08 7.54
N MET A 61 -6.88 -0.19 7.52
CA MET A 61 -7.73 0.15 6.38
C MET A 61 -8.90 0.99 6.90
N ASP A 62 -9.01 2.23 6.43
CA ASP A 62 -10.06 3.16 6.83
C ASP A 62 -11.02 3.38 5.68
N PHE A 63 -12.10 2.60 5.65
CA PHE A 63 -13.15 2.77 4.67
C PHE A 63 -14.46 2.99 5.40
N HIS A 64 -15.01 4.18 5.29
CA HIS A 64 -16.33 4.48 5.86
C HIS A 64 -17.44 3.86 5.05
N ASN A 65 -17.22 3.69 3.75
CA ASN A 65 -18.17 3.15 2.79
C ASN A 65 -17.42 2.29 1.79
N PRO A 66 -18.15 1.48 0.98
CA PRO A 66 -17.51 0.81 -0.14
C PRO A 66 -16.79 1.81 -1.04
N ILE A 67 -15.73 1.37 -1.70
CA ILE A 67 -14.96 2.21 -2.60
C ILE A 67 -15.63 2.18 -3.98
N TYR A 68 -15.85 3.36 -4.55
CA TYR A 68 -16.50 3.51 -5.84
C TYR A 68 -15.57 4.14 -6.88
N VAL A 69 -15.99 4.05 -8.14
CA VAL A 69 -15.34 4.76 -9.24
C VAL A 69 -15.29 6.25 -8.91
N GLY A 70 -14.13 6.87 -9.11
CA GLY A 70 -13.92 8.28 -8.80
C GLY A 70 -13.35 8.54 -7.43
N ASP A 71 -13.39 7.56 -6.54
CA ASP A 71 -12.79 7.72 -5.21
C ASP A 71 -11.27 7.72 -5.32
N LEU A 72 -10.64 8.41 -4.39
CA LEU A 72 -9.18 8.38 -4.25
C LEU A 72 -8.81 7.38 -3.17
N VAL A 73 -7.89 6.49 -3.49
CA VAL A 73 -7.33 5.54 -2.53
C VAL A 73 -5.89 5.92 -2.29
N SER A 74 -5.54 6.16 -1.04
CA SER A 74 -4.16 6.46 -0.66
C SER A 74 -3.58 5.30 0.13
N LEU A 75 -2.33 4.98 -0.19
CA LEU A 75 -1.59 3.90 0.44
C LEU A 75 -0.30 4.47 1.00
N LYS A 76 -0.16 4.42 2.30
CA LYS A 76 1.05 4.86 2.97
C LYS A 76 1.82 3.64 3.44
N ALA A 77 2.98 3.42 2.83
CA ALA A 77 3.82 2.27 3.11
C ALA A 77 5.11 2.72 3.77
N SER A 78 5.58 1.97 4.75
CA SER A 78 6.85 2.25 5.42
C SER A 78 7.45 0.97 5.96
N LEU A 79 8.76 1.02 6.22
CA LEU A 79 9.47 -0.11 6.82
C LEU A 79 9.09 -0.25 8.28
N ASN A 80 8.70 -1.46 8.67
CA ASN A 80 8.47 -1.80 10.08
C ASN A 80 9.68 -2.53 10.66
N LEU A 81 10.28 -3.45 9.86
CA LEU A 81 11.32 -4.32 10.36
C LEU A 81 12.24 -4.72 9.21
N VAL A 82 13.54 -4.76 9.48
CA VAL A 82 14.56 -5.22 8.53
C VAL A 82 15.40 -6.31 9.19
N GLY A 83 15.42 -7.49 8.56
CA GLY A 83 16.35 -8.55 8.90
C GLY A 83 17.54 -8.54 7.93
N LYS A 84 18.39 -9.56 8.02
CA LYS A 84 19.57 -9.65 7.12
C LYS A 84 19.17 -9.79 5.66
N THR A 85 18.15 -10.61 5.38
CA THR A 85 17.71 -10.92 4.03
C THR A 85 16.22 -10.68 3.85
N SER A 86 15.57 -10.07 4.83
CA SER A 86 14.13 -9.88 4.84
C SER A 86 13.75 -8.47 5.23
N MET A 87 12.55 -8.09 4.83
CA MET A 87 12.00 -6.77 5.10
C MET A 87 10.50 -6.91 5.35
N GLU A 88 10.02 -6.27 6.39
CA GLU A 88 8.58 -6.18 6.64
C GLU A 88 8.12 -4.75 6.42
N ILE A 89 7.07 -4.59 5.63
CA ILE A 89 6.53 -3.29 5.26
C ILE A 89 5.08 -3.22 5.72
N GLY A 90 4.76 -2.18 6.48
CA GLY A 90 3.40 -1.90 6.87
C GLY A 90 2.76 -0.95 5.87
N VAL A 91 1.49 -1.22 5.53
CA VAL A 91 0.74 -0.39 4.59
C VAL A 91 -0.56 0.04 5.24
N ARG A 92 -0.79 1.34 5.25
CA ARG A 92 -2.06 1.93 5.66
C ARG A 92 -2.84 2.33 4.42
N VAL A 93 -4.12 1.97 4.38
CA VAL A 93 -4.98 2.25 3.24
C VAL A 93 -6.14 3.13 3.69
N ASP A 94 -6.34 4.25 3.01
CA ASP A 94 -7.44 5.17 3.25
C ASP A 94 -8.16 5.44 1.93
N SER A 95 -9.45 5.74 2.01
CA SER A 95 -10.21 6.16 0.83
C SER A 95 -10.92 7.48 1.11
N GLU A 96 -11.08 8.28 0.06
CA GLU A 96 -11.83 9.53 0.13
C GLU A 96 -12.57 9.76 -1.18
N THR A 97 -13.72 10.37 -1.07
CA THR A 97 -14.55 10.68 -2.24
C THR A 97 -14.22 12.04 -2.84
#